data_b0607ba41ca0d15d622d256bb825a320
#
_entry.id   b0607ba41ca0d15d622d256bb825a320
#
_cell.length_a   1.000
_cell.length_b   1.000
_cell.length_c   1.000
_cell.angle_alpha   90.00
_cell.angle_beta   90.00
_cell.angle_gamma   90.00
#
_symmetry.space_group_name_H-M   'P 1'
#
loop_
_entity.id
_entity.type
_entity.pdbx_description
1 polymer ?
#
loop_
_entity_poly.entity_id
_entity_poly.type
_entity_poly.pdbx_seq_one_letter_code
_entity_poly.pdbx_strand_id
1 'polypeptide(L)'
;MKSILKTFKIILSIFMSAIILMSFGCSEKNSAGTEDNSLQKIKDAGKLVLGLDDTFAPMGFRDESGEIVGFDIDLAKEVASRIGVELEIKPIDWSSSILSLNKGDIDVLWNGVTINESRKAQINFSKPYLNNRLIIVKPKDRNDINSKEDLAGKVLGVQVGSNDEALQSDPISKEAKEIRKYDVNVNAFLDLRAKRIDAVIIDEVAAQYYISEEKVDFVVVENSPLTEEFYGIGFRKTDVELLTEVDRILDEMKADGTSAEISQKWFAKDIVLK
;
A
#
# COMPACT_ATOMS: atom_id res chain seq x y z
N MET A 1 23.11 -62.77 53.25
CA MET A 1 21.89 -62.20 52.61
C MET A 1 21.49 -60.79 53.15
N LYS A 2 21.58 -60.48 54.42
CA LYS A 2 21.21 -59.12 54.93
C LYS A 2 22.16 -57.98 54.56
N SER A 3 23.45 -58.25 54.24
CA SER A 3 24.45 -57.26 53.87
C SER A 3 24.26 -56.77 52.40
N ILE A 4 23.94 -57.65 51.46
CA ILE A 4 23.74 -57.35 50.05
C ILE A 4 22.49 -56.47 49.82
N LEU A 5 21.43 -56.66 50.64
CA LEU A 5 20.21 -55.86 50.56
C LEU A 5 20.40 -54.43 51.06
N LYS A 6 21.33 -54.18 51.99
CA LYS A 6 21.67 -52.82 52.47
C LYS A 6 22.44 -52.02 51.41
N THR A 7 23.41 -52.68 50.74
CA THR A 7 24.21 -52.06 49.67
C THR A 7 23.34 -51.72 48.47
N PHE A 8 22.38 -52.57 48.12
CA PHE A 8 21.45 -52.33 47.00
C PHE A 8 20.49 -51.15 47.26
N LYS A 9 20.01 -51.01 48.55
CA LYS A 9 19.18 -49.85 48.92
C LYS A 9 19.94 -48.53 48.90
N ILE A 10 21.21 -48.51 49.26
CA ILE A 10 22.06 -47.32 49.26
C ILE A 10 22.36 -46.89 47.80
N ILE A 11 22.67 -47.85 46.91
CA ILE A 11 22.91 -47.55 45.48
C ILE A 11 21.64 -47.08 44.80
N LEU A 12 20.49 -47.66 45.08
CA LEU A 12 19.19 -47.22 44.53
C LEU A 12 18.77 -45.81 45.03
N SER A 13 19.11 -45.49 46.30
CA SER A 13 18.86 -44.15 46.87
C SER A 13 19.76 -43.07 46.24
N ILE A 14 21.01 -43.36 45.91
CA ILE A 14 21.94 -42.45 45.25
C ILE A 14 21.55 -42.23 43.76
N PHE A 15 21.05 -43.27 43.08
CA PHE A 15 20.58 -43.17 41.71
C PHE A 15 19.27 -42.37 41.60
N MET A 16 18.39 -42.47 42.59
CA MET A 16 17.13 -41.73 42.64
C MET A 16 17.33 -40.25 43.01
N SER A 17 18.38 -39.90 43.76
CA SER A 17 18.74 -38.51 44.07
C SER A 17 19.45 -37.83 42.89
N ALA A 18 20.14 -38.56 42.00
CA ALA A 18 20.78 -38.01 40.79
C ALA A 18 19.76 -37.67 39.67
N ILE A 19 18.61 -38.37 39.64
CA ILE A 19 17.54 -38.12 38.65
C ILE A 19 16.72 -36.86 38.99
N ILE A 20 16.64 -36.48 40.27
CA ILE A 20 15.88 -35.30 40.73
C ILE A 20 16.64 -33.99 40.51
N LEU A 21 17.98 -34.06 40.34
CA LEU A 21 18.79 -32.87 40.06
C LEU A 21 18.90 -32.48 38.55
N MET A 22 18.37 -33.30 37.65
CA MET A 22 18.31 -33.00 36.22
C MET A 22 16.97 -32.42 35.73
N SER A 23 15.97 -32.25 36.61
CA SER A 23 14.64 -31.74 36.24
C SER A 23 14.37 -30.29 36.64
N PHE A 24 15.36 -29.54 37.09
CA PHE A 24 15.30 -28.09 37.24
C PHE A 24 16.18 -27.38 36.19
N GLY A 25 16.16 -27.88 34.98
CA GLY A 25 16.42 -27.03 33.81
C GLY A 25 15.17 -26.18 33.64
N CYS A 26 15.17 -24.95 34.15
CA CYS A 26 14.27 -23.91 33.68
C CYS A 26 14.39 -23.84 32.17
N SER A 27 13.49 -24.50 31.46
CA SER A 27 13.11 -24.08 30.16
C SER A 27 12.38 -22.75 30.37
N GLU A 28 13.13 -21.65 30.47
CA GLU A 28 12.59 -20.39 29.97
C GLU A 28 12.09 -20.72 28.58
N LYS A 29 10.77 -20.85 28.41
CA LYS A 29 10.14 -20.55 27.15
C LYS A 29 10.48 -19.10 26.91
N ASN A 30 11.64 -18.87 26.30
CA ASN A 30 11.76 -17.74 25.40
C ASN A 30 10.57 -17.90 24.47
N SER A 31 9.56 -17.07 24.66
CA SER A 31 8.70 -16.64 23.59
C SER A 31 9.69 -16.07 22.58
N ALA A 32 10.17 -16.90 21.67
CA ALA A 32 10.80 -16.46 20.47
C ALA A 32 9.68 -15.71 19.72
N GLY A 33 9.49 -14.44 20.07
CA GLY A 33 9.01 -13.50 19.11
C GLY A 33 9.95 -13.73 17.93
N THR A 34 9.42 -14.14 16.80
CA THR A 34 10.19 -14.23 15.57
C THR A 34 10.84 -12.87 15.42
N GLU A 35 12.18 -12.81 15.59
CA GLU A 35 12.93 -11.58 15.37
C GLU A 35 12.55 -11.10 13.97
N ASP A 36 12.14 -9.83 13.88
CA ASP A 36 11.90 -9.21 12.59
C ASP A 36 13.25 -9.16 11.87
N ASN A 37 13.33 -9.83 10.75
CA ASN A 37 14.50 -9.86 9.88
C ASN A 37 14.09 -9.45 8.44
N SER A 38 13.01 -8.70 8.31
CA SER A 38 12.44 -8.32 7.02
C SER A 38 13.44 -7.56 6.15
N LEU A 39 14.17 -6.60 6.71
CA LEU A 39 15.21 -5.86 6.00
C LEU A 39 16.37 -6.79 5.59
N GLN A 40 16.81 -7.68 6.48
CA GLN A 40 17.91 -8.60 6.16
C GLN A 40 17.52 -9.57 5.04
N LYS A 41 16.29 -10.07 5.01
CA LYS A 41 15.77 -10.90 3.91
C LYS A 41 15.84 -10.20 2.54
N ILE A 42 15.49 -8.91 2.48
CA ILE A 42 15.59 -8.11 1.26
C ILE A 42 17.05 -7.99 0.82
N LYS A 43 17.97 -7.71 1.75
CA LYS A 43 19.41 -7.62 1.48
C LYS A 43 19.99 -8.96 1.00
N ASP A 44 19.62 -10.06 1.63
CA ASP A 44 20.07 -11.40 1.26
C ASP A 44 19.53 -11.84 -0.12
N ALA A 45 18.28 -11.45 -0.44
CA ALA A 45 17.66 -11.68 -1.74
C ALA A 45 18.24 -10.78 -2.84
N GLY A 46 18.90 -9.69 -2.47
CA GLY A 46 19.46 -8.69 -3.40
C GLY A 46 18.39 -7.88 -4.15
N LYS A 47 17.13 -7.94 -3.74
CA LYS A 47 16.04 -7.25 -4.42
C LYS A 47 14.90 -6.88 -3.47
N LEU A 48 14.22 -5.77 -3.79
CA LEU A 48 12.96 -5.32 -3.20
C LEU A 48 11.84 -5.50 -4.23
N VAL A 49 10.81 -6.29 -3.93
CA VAL A 49 9.69 -6.56 -4.84
C VAL A 49 8.54 -5.60 -4.53
N LEU A 50 8.27 -4.68 -5.46
CA LEU A 50 7.21 -3.69 -5.37
C LEU A 50 5.97 -4.16 -6.14
N GLY A 51 4.81 -4.19 -5.49
CA GLY A 51 3.52 -4.46 -6.13
C GLY A 51 2.77 -3.17 -6.47
N LEU A 52 2.17 -3.13 -7.67
CA LEU A 52 1.41 -1.99 -8.17
C LEU A 52 0.33 -2.41 -9.18
N ASP A 53 -0.65 -1.51 -9.40
CA ASP A 53 -1.48 -1.44 -10.60
C ASP A 53 -0.70 -0.63 -11.66
N ASP A 54 -0.26 -1.29 -12.74
CA ASP A 54 0.55 -0.66 -13.80
C ASP A 54 -0.26 0.19 -14.78
N THR A 55 -1.45 0.62 -14.37
CA THR A 55 -2.31 1.55 -15.11
C THR A 55 -2.61 2.83 -14.32
N PHE A 56 -2.03 3.02 -13.14
CA PHE A 56 -2.32 4.13 -12.23
C PHE A 56 -1.34 5.30 -12.41
N ALA A 57 -1.44 5.98 -13.56
CA ALA A 57 -0.64 7.18 -13.83
C ALA A 57 -1.06 8.36 -12.94
N PRO A 58 -0.11 9.22 -12.50
CA PRO A 58 1.34 9.21 -12.79
C PRO A 58 2.15 8.45 -11.72
N MET A 59 1.51 7.70 -10.79
CA MET A 59 2.18 7.03 -9.69
C MET A 59 2.98 5.81 -10.15
N GLY A 60 2.35 4.92 -10.95
CA GLY A 60 2.98 3.78 -11.57
C GLY A 60 2.16 3.31 -12.77
N PHE A 61 2.74 3.34 -13.96
CA PHE A 61 2.02 3.01 -15.20
C PHE A 61 2.98 2.59 -16.32
N ARG A 62 2.43 2.02 -17.40
CA ARG A 62 3.22 1.71 -18.59
C ARG A 62 3.27 2.93 -19.52
N ASP A 63 4.49 3.30 -19.88
CA ASP A 63 4.73 4.32 -20.90
C ASP A 63 4.51 3.77 -22.34
N GLU A 64 4.74 4.60 -23.35
CA GLU A 64 4.58 4.21 -24.75
C GLU A 64 5.52 3.07 -25.20
N SER A 65 6.63 2.86 -24.51
CA SER A 65 7.56 1.74 -24.76
C SER A 65 7.11 0.43 -24.09
N GLY A 66 6.11 0.51 -23.19
CA GLY A 66 5.63 -0.58 -22.33
C GLY A 66 6.41 -0.76 -21.04
N GLU A 67 7.38 0.12 -20.76
CA GLU A 67 8.10 0.13 -19.48
C GLU A 67 7.23 0.70 -18.35
N ILE A 68 7.40 0.15 -17.14
CA ILE A 68 6.69 0.67 -15.97
C ILE A 68 7.49 1.83 -15.39
N VAL A 69 6.86 2.99 -15.40
CA VAL A 69 7.41 4.28 -14.95
C VAL A 69 6.43 4.96 -14.00
N GLY A 70 6.86 6.01 -13.32
CA GLY A 70 5.97 6.82 -12.48
C GLY A 70 6.68 7.45 -11.29
N PHE A 71 5.96 8.32 -10.60
CA PHE A 71 6.46 9.01 -9.42
C PHE A 71 6.88 8.03 -8.31
N ASP A 72 6.01 7.08 -7.97
CA ASP A 72 6.29 6.07 -6.95
C ASP A 72 7.40 5.12 -7.39
N ILE A 73 7.50 4.85 -8.69
CA ILE A 73 8.55 4.01 -9.26
C ILE A 73 9.92 4.66 -9.11
N ASP A 74 10.02 5.97 -9.38
CA ASP A 74 11.28 6.70 -9.23
C ASP A 74 11.68 6.81 -7.75
N LEU A 75 10.74 7.06 -6.84
CA LEU A 75 11.00 7.02 -5.40
C LEU A 75 11.48 5.63 -4.96
N ALA A 76 10.82 4.57 -5.42
CA ALA A 76 11.16 3.20 -5.04
C ALA A 76 12.54 2.76 -5.58
N LYS A 77 12.90 3.19 -6.80
CA LYS A 77 14.24 2.95 -7.36
C LYS A 77 15.33 3.57 -6.49
N GLU A 78 15.12 4.80 -6.03
CA GLU A 78 16.07 5.47 -5.15
C GLU A 78 16.15 4.79 -3.78
N VAL A 79 15.01 4.40 -3.21
CA VAL A 79 14.97 3.65 -1.94
C VAL A 79 15.72 2.33 -2.07
N ALA A 80 15.45 1.53 -3.09
CA ALA A 80 16.13 0.25 -3.33
C ALA A 80 17.65 0.46 -3.49
N SER A 81 18.06 1.49 -4.24
CA SER A 81 19.47 1.88 -4.41
C SER A 81 20.15 2.21 -3.08
N ARG A 82 19.49 2.96 -2.20
CA ARG A 82 20.04 3.32 -0.86
C ARG A 82 20.05 2.12 0.10
N ILE A 83 19.14 1.15 -0.04
CA ILE A 83 19.23 -0.13 0.70
C ILE A 83 20.40 -0.97 0.17
N GLY A 84 20.79 -0.80 -1.10
CA GLY A 84 21.82 -1.59 -1.78
C GLY A 84 21.28 -2.83 -2.47
N VAL A 85 20.05 -2.80 -2.99
CA VAL A 85 19.38 -3.90 -3.68
C VAL A 85 18.75 -3.43 -5.00
N GLU A 86 18.37 -4.37 -5.87
CA GLU A 86 17.62 -4.07 -7.08
C GLU A 86 16.14 -3.88 -6.79
N LEU A 87 15.44 -3.03 -7.56
CA LEU A 87 13.99 -2.93 -7.55
C LEU A 87 13.40 -3.91 -8.57
N GLU A 88 12.61 -4.89 -8.10
CA GLU A 88 11.74 -5.71 -8.94
C GLU A 88 10.32 -5.14 -8.91
N ILE A 89 9.78 -4.81 -10.08
CA ILE A 89 8.43 -4.24 -10.20
C ILE A 89 7.48 -5.35 -10.63
N LYS A 90 6.42 -5.58 -9.86
CA LYS A 90 5.46 -6.66 -10.09
C LYS A 90 4.04 -6.11 -10.23
N PRO A 91 3.48 -6.09 -11.45
CA PRO A 91 2.06 -5.79 -11.64
C PRO A 91 1.17 -6.79 -10.90
N ILE A 92 0.17 -6.28 -10.20
CA ILE A 92 -0.80 -7.07 -9.44
C ILE A 92 -2.21 -6.55 -9.70
N ASP A 93 -3.21 -7.42 -9.48
CA ASP A 93 -4.60 -7.01 -9.38
C ASP A 93 -4.80 -6.18 -8.09
N TRP A 94 -5.26 -4.93 -8.24
CA TRP A 94 -5.40 -4.01 -7.11
C TRP A 94 -6.38 -4.50 -6.05
N SER A 95 -7.46 -5.16 -6.47
CA SER A 95 -8.47 -5.70 -5.54
C SER A 95 -7.92 -6.79 -4.61
N SER A 96 -6.81 -7.43 -4.99
CA SER A 96 -6.11 -8.45 -4.22
C SER A 96 -4.76 -8.00 -3.66
N SER A 97 -4.46 -6.69 -3.70
CA SER A 97 -3.15 -6.12 -3.36
C SER A 97 -2.67 -6.47 -1.95
N ILE A 98 -3.53 -6.30 -0.94
CA ILE A 98 -3.22 -6.66 0.46
C ILE A 98 -2.99 -8.17 0.62
N LEU A 99 -3.73 -9.00 -0.11
CA LEU A 99 -3.54 -10.44 -0.08
C LEU A 99 -2.19 -10.82 -0.68
N SER A 100 -1.78 -10.21 -1.80
CA SER A 100 -0.47 -10.42 -2.43
C SER A 100 0.67 -10.02 -1.50
N LEU A 101 0.54 -8.88 -0.78
CA LEU A 101 1.50 -8.45 0.22
C LEU A 101 1.60 -9.46 1.39
N ASN A 102 0.47 -9.85 1.97
CA ASN A 102 0.44 -10.75 3.12
C ASN A 102 0.90 -12.19 2.79
N LYS A 103 0.76 -12.64 1.55
CA LYS A 103 1.30 -13.93 1.07
C LYS A 103 2.80 -13.89 0.81
N GLY A 104 3.42 -12.72 0.71
CA GLY A 104 4.82 -12.56 0.36
C GLY A 104 5.08 -12.62 -1.14
N ASP A 105 4.06 -12.44 -1.98
CA ASP A 105 4.22 -12.30 -3.43
C ASP A 105 4.94 -11.02 -3.81
N ILE A 106 4.84 -10.00 -2.96
CA ILE A 106 5.50 -8.69 -3.00
C ILE A 106 6.02 -8.34 -1.60
N ASP A 107 7.00 -7.44 -1.52
CA ASP A 107 7.57 -6.98 -0.25
C ASP A 107 6.96 -5.67 0.22
N VAL A 108 6.62 -4.80 -0.72
CA VAL A 108 5.96 -3.53 -0.47
C VAL A 108 4.81 -3.32 -1.44
N LEU A 109 3.75 -2.68 -0.97
CA LEU A 109 2.65 -2.18 -1.80
C LEU A 109 2.85 -0.68 -1.96
N TRP A 110 3.20 -0.22 -3.17
CA TRP A 110 3.55 1.18 -3.40
C TRP A 110 2.98 1.68 -4.73
N ASN A 111 1.85 2.37 -4.66
CA ASN A 111 1.13 2.86 -5.84
C ASN A 111 0.03 3.86 -5.43
N GLY A 112 0.42 4.95 -4.74
CA GLY A 112 -0.57 5.89 -4.21
C GLY A 112 -1.52 5.25 -3.23
N VAL A 113 -1.00 4.48 -2.26
CA VAL A 113 -1.86 3.69 -1.35
C VAL A 113 -2.44 4.57 -0.28
N THR A 114 -3.74 4.84 -0.34
CA THR A 114 -4.46 5.58 0.69
C THR A 114 -4.36 4.91 2.05
N ILE A 115 -3.91 5.69 3.04
CA ILE A 115 -3.87 5.29 4.44
C ILE A 115 -5.28 5.43 5.02
N ASN A 116 -5.95 4.32 5.30
CA ASN A 116 -7.26 4.29 5.95
C ASN A 116 -7.33 3.22 7.05
N GLU A 117 -8.34 3.27 7.92
CA GLU A 117 -8.44 2.38 9.08
C GLU A 117 -8.67 0.91 8.67
N SER A 118 -9.41 0.66 7.59
CA SER A 118 -9.62 -0.70 7.07
C SER A 118 -8.30 -1.36 6.66
N ARG A 119 -7.45 -0.63 5.94
CA ARG A 119 -6.12 -1.11 5.52
C ARG A 119 -5.15 -1.16 6.69
N LYS A 120 -5.15 -0.16 7.59
CA LYS A 120 -4.34 -0.19 8.83
C LYS A 120 -4.62 -1.40 9.71
N ALA A 121 -5.82 -1.94 9.72
CA ALA A 121 -6.13 -3.18 10.42
C ALA A 121 -5.36 -4.39 9.86
N GLN A 122 -5.04 -4.38 8.56
CA GLN A 122 -4.50 -5.51 7.82
C GLN A 122 -2.99 -5.41 7.54
N ILE A 123 -2.48 -4.20 7.35
CA ILE A 123 -1.08 -3.90 6.99
C ILE A 123 -0.53 -2.73 7.80
N ASN A 124 0.79 -2.57 7.82
CA ASN A 124 1.45 -1.37 8.33
C ASN A 124 1.69 -0.38 7.17
N PHE A 125 1.85 0.88 7.51
CA PHE A 125 2.14 1.94 6.56
C PHE A 125 3.41 2.69 6.95
N SER A 126 4.13 3.19 5.96
CA SER A 126 5.14 4.22 6.14
C SER A 126 4.52 5.51 6.71
N LYS A 127 5.35 6.46 7.07
CA LYS A 127 4.91 7.85 7.20
C LYS A 127 4.24 8.29 5.90
N PRO A 128 3.21 9.16 5.97
CA PRO A 128 2.61 9.69 4.76
C PRO A 128 3.64 10.50 3.96
N TYR A 129 3.66 10.29 2.64
CA TYR A 129 4.59 10.99 1.75
C TYR A 129 3.91 11.99 0.81
N LEU A 130 2.59 11.88 0.61
CA LEU A 130 1.82 12.75 -0.27
C LEU A 130 0.38 12.95 0.24
N ASN A 131 -0.17 14.16 0.05
CA ASN A 131 -1.60 14.43 0.21
C ASN A 131 -2.35 14.05 -1.06
N ASN A 132 -3.55 13.50 -0.91
CA ASN A 132 -4.48 13.22 -1.98
C ASN A 132 -5.90 13.64 -1.58
N ARG A 133 -6.79 13.72 -2.56
CA ARG A 133 -8.24 13.90 -2.37
C ARG A 133 -8.97 13.01 -3.34
N LEU A 134 -10.09 12.44 -2.93
CA LEU A 134 -11.05 11.87 -3.86
C LEU A 134 -11.92 12.99 -4.43
N ILE A 135 -11.95 13.09 -5.74
CA ILE A 135 -12.64 14.13 -6.47
C ILE A 135 -13.63 13.55 -7.48
N ILE A 136 -14.49 14.42 -7.98
CA ILE A 136 -15.50 14.12 -8.99
C ILE A 136 -14.98 14.61 -10.34
N VAL A 137 -14.90 13.71 -11.32
CA VAL A 137 -14.61 14.05 -12.73
C VAL A 137 -15.86 13.83 -13.56
N LYS A 138 -16.21 14.82 -14.38
CA LYS A 138 -17.39 14.79 -15.25
C LYS A 138 -17.05 15.28 -16.67
N PRO A 139 -17.86 14.97 -17.69
CA PRO A 139 -17.77 15.63 -18.98
C PRO A 139 -18.01 17.15 -18.85
N LYS A 140 -17.27 17.94 -19.60
CA LYS A 140 -17.34 19.40 -19.58
C LYS A 140 -18.74 19.94 -19.91
N ASP A 141 -19.47 19.22 -20.78
CA ASP A 141 -20.83 19.56 -21.19
C ASP A 141 -21.93 19.20 -20.16
N ARG A 142 -21.58 18.51 -19.05
CA ARG A 142 -22.50 18.19 -17.96
C ARG A 142 -22.63 19.34 -16.99
N ASN A 143 -23.65 20.16 -17.17
CA ASN A 143 -23.89 21.34 -16.33
C ASN A 143 -24.75 21.04 -15.07
N ASP A 144 -25.22 19.79 -14.93
CA ASP A 144 -26.08 19.30 -13.87
C ASP A 144 -25.32 18.58 -12.73
N ILE A 145 -23.98 18.61 -12.74
CA ILE A 145 -23.11 18.09 -11.69
C ILE A 145 -22.10 19.18 -11.33
N ASN A 146 -22.31 19.91 -10.24
CA ASN A 146 -21.46 21.01 -9.79
C ASN A 146 -21.01 20.85 -8.33
N SER A 147 -21.59 19.88 -7.62
CA SER A 147 -21.24 19.51 -6.25
C SER A 147 -21.43 18.02 -6.02
N LYS A 148 -21.04 17.54 -4.85
CA LYS A 148 -21.26 16.15 -4.43
C LYS A 148 -22.74 15.77 -4.37
N GLU A 149 -23.58 16.69 -3.93
CA GLU A 149 -25.04 16.50 -3.80
C GLU A 149 -25.70 16.24 -5.15
N ASP A 150 -25.15 16.78 -6.24
CA ASP A 150 -25.67 16.58 -7.60
C ASP A 150 -25.41 15.15 -8.14
N LEU A 151 -24.67 14.33 -7.41
CA LEU A 151 -24.46 12.91 -7.74
C LEU A 151 -25.70 12.04 -7.42
N ALA A 152 -26.68 12.57 -6.69
CA ALA A 152 -27.92 11.88 -6.44
C ALA A 152 -28.62 11.52 -7.77
N GLY A 153 -29.01 10.25 -7.90
CA GLY A 153 -29.65 9.71 -9.12
C GLY A 153 -28.71 9.52 -10.32
N LYS A 154 -27.41 9.73 -10.18
CA LYS A 154 -26.41 9.56 -11.24
C LYS A 154 -25.78 8.15 -11.22
N VAL A 155 -25.21 7.76 -12.35
CA VAL A 155 -24.39 6.55 -12.49
C VAL A 155 -22.93 6.94 -12.30
N LEU A 156 -22.30 6.41 -11.25
CA LEU A 156 -20.93 6.75 -10.85
C LEU A 156 -19.98 5.61 -11.20
N GLY A 157 -18.77 5.93 -11.68
CA GLY A 157 -17.68 4.98 -11.90
C GLY A 157 -16.63 5.08 -10.81
N VAL A 158 -16.15 3.93 -10.30
CA VAL A 158 -15.07 3.83 -9.30
C VAL A 158 -14.20 2.61 -9.56
N GLN A 159 -12.94 2.65 -9.13
CA GLN A 159 -12.08 1.46 -9.12
C GLN A 159 -12.40 0.59 -7.89
N VAL A 160 -12.52 -0.74 -8.11
CA VAL A 160 -12.75 -1.72 -7.04
C VAL A 160 -11.50 -1.86 -6.16
N GLY A 161 -11.71 -2.05 -4.85
CA GLY A 161 -10.63 -2.19 -3.88
C GLY A 161 -9.83 -0.89 -3.62
N SER A 162 -10.32 0.25 -4.13
CA SER A 162 -9.74 1.57 -3.94
C SER A 162 -10.82 2.57 -3.53
N ASN A 163 -11.23 3.43 -4.46
CA ASN A 163 -12.16 4.54 -4.21
C ASN A 163 -13.59 4.09 -3.90
N ASP A 164 -13.94 2.84 -4.24
CA ASP A 164 -15.23 2.26 -3.91
C ASP A 164 -15.44 2.11 -2.39
N GLU A 165 -14.40 1.83 -1.60
CA GLU A 165 -14.51 1.73 -0.14
C GLU A 165 -14.83 3.10 0.48
N ALA A 166 -14.13 4.15 0.03
CA ALA A 166 -14.37 5.52 0.50
C ALA A 166 -15.78 5.99 0.11
N LEU A 167 -16.18 5.75 -1.15
CA LEU A 167 -17.52 6.11 -1.63
C LEU A 167 -18.63 5.37 -0.87
N GLN A 168 -18.45 4.09 -0.54
CA GLN A 168 -19.42 3.32 0.24
C GLN A 168 -19.66 3.91 1.63
N SER A 169 -18.67 4.56 2.20
CA SER A 169 -18.76 5.24 3.51
C SER A 169 -19.44 6.61 3.43
N ASP A 170 -19.55 7.17 2.24
CA ASP A 170 -20.20 8.47 2.02
C ASP A 170 -21.73 8.29 1.79
N PRO A 171 -22.58 9.13 2.41
CA PRO A 171 -24.04 9.07 2.23
C PRO A 171 -24.49 9.09 0.77
N ILE A 172 -23.76 9.79 -0.11
CA ILE A 172 -24.07 9.90 -1.53
C ILE A 172 -24.13 8.53 -2.24
N SER A 173 -23.43 7.53 -1.71
CA SER A 173 -23.47 6.16 -2.25
C SER A 173 -24.85 5.55 -2.27
N LYS A 174 -25.75 5.94 -1.33
CA LYS A 174 -27.14 5.47 -1.22
C LYS A 174 -28.08 6.27 -2.10
N GLU A 175 -27.67 7.45 -2.53
CA GLU A 175 -28.48 8.37 -3.34
C GLU A 175 -28.12 8.24 -4.83
N ALA A 176 -26.99 7.70 -5.17
CA ALA A 176 -26.60 7.39 -6.54
C ALA A 176 -27.55 6.37 -7.16
N LYS A 177 -27.85 6.51 -8.44
CA LYS A 177 -28.67 5.55 -9.19
C LYS A 177 -27.97 4.19 -9.32
N GLU A 178 -26.66 4.22 -9.55
CA GLU A 178 -25.79 3.06 -9.74
C GLU A 178 -24.36 3.42 -9.41
N ILE A 179 -23.62 2.54 -8.75
CA ILE A 179 -22.17 2.61 -8.63
C ILE A 179 -21.59 1.47 -9.46
N ARG A 180 -20.93 1.84 -10.56
CA ARG A 180 -20.31 0.88 -11.47
C ARG A 180 -18.84 0.73 -11.11
N LYS A 181 -18.43 -0.49 -10.80
CA LYS A 181 -17.06 -0.82 -10.38
C LYS A 181 -16.23 -1.29 -11.57
N TYR A 182 -15.00 -0.82 -11.63
CA TYR A 182 -14.02 -1.14 -12.66
C TYR A 182 -12.74 -1.69 -12.03
N ASP A 183 -12.10 -2.62 -12.70
CA ASP A 183 -10.81 -3.17 -12.24
C ASP A 183 -9.69 -2.11 -12.34
N VAL A 184 -9.75 -1.25 -13.36
CA VAL A 184 -8.79 -0.17 -13.60
C VAL A 184 -9.51 1.14 -13.94
N ASN A 185 -8.95 2.27 -13.52
CA ASN A 185 -9.52 3.61 -13.72
C ASN A 185 -9.72 3.99 -15.20
N VAL A 186 -8.83 3.53 -16.09
CA VAL A 186 -8.92 3.82 -17.53
C VAL A 186 -10.27 3.36 -18.11
N ASN A 187 -10.80 2.22 -17.67
CA ASN A 187 -12.09 1.72 -18.12
C ASN A 187 -13.25 2.62 -17.66
N ALA A 188 -13.19 3.20 -16.47
CA ALA A 188 -14.17 4.18 -16.00
C ALA A 188 -14.15 5.45 -16.89
N PHE A 189 -12.99 5.94 -17.26
CA PHE A 189 -12.87 7.08 -18.17
C PHE A 189 -13.38 6.79 -19.60
N LEU A 190 -13.16 5.57 -20.11
CA LEU A 190 -13.73 5.14 -21.39
C LEU A 190 -15.26 5.13 -21.34
N ASP A 191 -15.86 4.66 -20.25
CA ASP A 191 -17.31 4.66 -20.07
C ASP A 191 -17.86 6.08 -19.84
N LEU A 192 -17.11 6.96 -19.16
CA LEU A 192 -17.45 8.38 -19.04
C LEU A 192 -17.46 9.06 -20.42
N ARG A 193 -16.44 8.83 -21.26
CA ARG A 193 -16.35 9.34 -22.64
C ARG A 193 -17.52 8.84 -23.50
N ALA A 194 -17.88 7.58 -23.31
CA ALA A 194 -19.00 6.95 -24.02
C ALA A 194 -20.38 7.35 -23.45
N LYS A 195 -20.44 8.22 -22.43
CA LYS A 195 -21.66 8.67 -21.73
C LYS A 195 -22.49 7.49 -21.13
N ARG A 196 -21.80 6.41 -20.74
CA ARG A 196 -22.43 5.24 -20.08
C ARG A 196 -22.49 5.41 -18.57
N ILE A 197 -21.67 6.31 -18.03
CA ILE A 197 -21.69 6.80 -16.66
C ILE A 197 -21.70 8.33 -16.66
N ASP A 198 -22.09 8.92 -15.55
CA ASP A 198 -22.28 10.37 -15.42
C ASP A 198 -21.05 11.08 -14.83
N ALA A 199 -20.36 10.41 -13.92
CA ALA A 199 -19.13 10.91 -13.28
C ALA A 199 -18.23 9.76 -12.87
N VAL A 200 -16.94 10.06 -12.68
CA VAL A 200 -15.92 9.16 -12.09
C VAL A 200 -15.49 9.76 -10.76
N ILE A 201 -15.42 8.91 -9.74
CA ILE A 201 -14.82 9.25 -8.45
C ILE A 201 -13.41 8.66 -8.43
N ILE A 202 -12.41 9.53 -8.30
CA ILE A 202 -11.02 9.16 -8.49
C ILE A 202 -10.08 10.07 -7.70
N ASP A 203 -8.87 9.60 -7.49
CA ASP A 203 -7.75 10.34 -6.90
C ASP A 203 -7.41 11.58 -7.74
N GLU A 204 -7.23 12.72 -7.08
CA GLU A 204 -6.96 14.00 -7.75
C GLU A 204 -5.70 13.95 -8.62
N VAL A 205 -4.63 13.31 -8.10
CA VAL A 205 -3.36 13.20 -8.83
C VAL A 205 -3.53 12.44 -10.15
N ALA A 206 -4.31 11.34 -10.14
CA ALA A 206 -4.60 10.55 -11.33
C ALA A 206 -5.54 11.28 -12.30
N ALA A 207 -6.58 11.94 -11.77
CA ALA A 207 -7.50 12.71 -12.59
C ALA A 207 -6.82 13.85 -13.33
N GLN A 208 -5.98 14.63 -12.66
CA GLN A 208 -5.25 15.74 -13.27
C GLN A 208 -4.31 15.27 -14.37
N TYR A 209 -3.57 14.18 -14.13
CA TYR A 209 -2.71 13.59 -15.15
C TYR A 209 -3.52 13.13 -16.37
N TYR A 210 -4.59 12.35 -16.16
CA TYR A 210 -5.42 11.83 -17.24
C TYR A 210 -6.05 12.95 -18.09
N ILE A 211 -6.56 14.01 -17.46
CA ILE A 211 -7.17 15.14 -18.14
C ILE A 211 -6.14 15.91 -18.96
N SER A 212 -4.91 16.08 -18.45
CA SER A 212 -3.85 16.85 -19.13
C SER A 212 -3.26 16.10 -20.33
N GLU A 213 -2.95 14.82 -20.17
CA GLU A 213 -2.26 14.01 -21.18
C GLU A 213 -3.19 13.56 -22.31
N GLU A 214 -4.39 13.10 -21.98
CA GLU A 214 -5.35 12.58 -22.96
C GLU A 214 -6.12 13.68 -23.72
N LYS A 215 -5.96 14.95 -23.32
CA LYS A 215 -6.66 16.12 -23.93
C LYS A 215 -8.17 15.87 -24.04
N VAL A 216 -8.76 15.29 -23.02
CA VAL A 216 -10.18 14.94 -22.99
C VAL A 216 -11.02 16.12 -22.51
N ASP A 217 -12.27 16.20 -22.98
CA ASP A 217 -13.24 17.21 -22.53
C ASP A 217 -13.88 16.85 -21.18
N PHE A 218 -13.03 16.56 -20.19
CA PHE A 218 -13.43 16.31 -18.81
C PHE A 218 -12.98 17.45 -17.91
N VAL A 219 -13.70 17.64 -16.83
CA VAL A 219 -13.38 18.65 -15.81
C VAL A 219 -13.60 18.08 -14.42
N VAL A 220 -12.80 18.57 -13.49
CA VAL A 220 -12.98 18.33 -12.06
C VAL A 220 -14.10 19.21 -11.53
N VAL A 221 -14.94 18.67 -10.64
CA VAL A 221 -15.90 19.46 -9.86
C VAL A 221 -15.13 20.14 -8.72
N GLU A 222 -14.95 21.44 -8.86
CA GLU A 222 -14.16 22.23 -7.91
C GLU A 222 -14.81 22.35 -6.54
N ASN A 223 -13.96 22.43 -5.49
CA ASN A 223 -14.37 22.68 -4.10
C ASN A 223 -15.39 21.68 -3.51
N SER A 224 -15.48 20.48 -4.09
CA SER A 224 -16.38 19.44 -3.63
C SER A 224 -15.69 18.07 -3.57
N PRO A 225 -14.56 17.94 -2.85
CA PRO A 225 -13.92 16.63 -2.68
C PRO A 225 -14.80 15.73 -1.82
N LEU A 226 -14.75 14.41 -2.06
CA LEU A 226 -15.40 13.43 -1.21
C LEU A 226 -14.62 13.23 0.09
N THR A 227 -13.30 13.12 -0.03
CA THR A 227 -12.40 12.89 1.10
C THR A 227 -11.09 13.66 0.91
N GLU A 228 -10.41 13.92 2.02
CA GLU A 228 -8.98 14.26 2.06
C GLU A 228 -8.22 13.03 2.57
N GLU A 229 -7.12 12.69 1.93
CA GLU A 229 -6.41 11.45 2.13
C GLU A 229 -4.90 11.65 2.16
N PHE A 230 -4.20 10.65 2.69
CA PHE A 230 -2.75 10.58 2.65
C PHE A 230 -2.32 9.29 1.97
N TYR A 231 -1.28 9.36 1.15
CA TYR A 231 -0.61 8.19 0.61
C TYR A 231 0.56 7.74 1.49
N GLY A 232 0.67 6.44 1.66
CA GLY A 232 1.78 5.77 2.31
C GLY A 232 2.16 4.49 1.58
N ILE A 233 3.27 3.90 1.97
CA ILE A 233 3.74 2.61 1.46
C ILE A 233 3.22 1.52 2.38
N GLY A 234 2.63 0.45 1.83
CA GLY A 234 2.10 -0.67 2.59
C GLY A 234 3.15 -1.75 2.85
N PHE A 235 3.19 -2.26 4.10
CA PHE A 235 4.08 -3.34 4.56
C PHE A 235 3.27 -4.39 5.31
N ARG A 236 3.74 -5.65 5.32
CA ARG A 236 3.18 -6.66 6.23
C ARG A 236 3.30 -6.19 7.68
N LYS A 237 2.39 -6.64 8.53
CA LYS A 237 2.42 -6.33 9.98
C LYS A 237 3.73 -6.75 10.68
N THR A 238 4.40 -7.73 10.13
CA THR A 238 5.66 -8.29 10.64
C THR A 238 6.91 -7.56 10.19
N ASP A 239 6.83 -6.71 9.17
CA ASP A 239 7.98 -6.16 8.45
C ASP A 239 8.34 -4.75 8.98
N VAL A 240 8.56 -4.66 10.28
CA VAL A 240 8.81 -3.37 10.97
C VAL A 240 10.22 -2.84 10.69
N GLU A 241 11.24 -3.72 10.57
CA GLU A 241 12.60 -3.29 10.23
C GLU A 241 12.67 -2.72 8.80
N LEU A 242 12.03 -3.39 7.84
CA LEU A 242 11.97 -2.89 6.46
C LEU A 242 11.23 -1.55 6.40
N LEU A 243 10.08 -1.44 7.06
CA LEU A 243 9.32 -0.18 7.15
C LEU A 243 10.18 0.94 7.75
N THR A 244 10.85 0.67 8.86
CA THR A 244 11.70 1.67 9.56
C THR A 244 12.82 2.16 8.67
N GLU A 245 13.47 1.26 7.93
CA GLU A 245 14.55 1.61 7.00
C GLU A 245 14.03 2.43 5.80
N VAL A 246 12.89 2.05 5.24
CA VAL A 246 12.26 2.81 4.14
C VAL A 246 11.87 4.21 4.61
N ASP A 247 11.26 4.36 5.79
CA ASP A 247 10.93 5.67 6.37
C ASP A 247 12.17 6.53 6.59
N ARG A 248 13.25 5.94 7.10
CA ARG A 248 14.54 6.62 7.29
C ARG A 248 15.10 7.16 5.96
N ILE A 249 15.06 6.32 4.92
CA ILE A 249 15.54 6.70 3.58
C ILE A 249 14.66 7.79 2.96
N LEU A 250 13.33 7.71 3.10
CA LEU A 250 12.43 8.76 2.62
C LEU A 250 12.70 10.10 3.32
N ASP A 251 12.98 10.08 4.63
CA ASP A 251 13.36 11.30 5.36
C ASP A 251 14.70 11.86 4.86
N GLU A 252 15.68 11.02 4.54
CA GLU A 252 16.95 11.45 3.90
C GLU A 252 16.71 12.06 2.52
N MET A 253 15.87 11.41 1.68
CA MET A 253 15.52 11.91 0.34
C MET A 253 14.78 13.27 0.40
N LYS A 254 14.01 13.51 1.45
CA LYS A 254 13.41 14.83 1.71
C LYS A 254 14.48 15.86 2.09
N ALA A 255 15.41 15.48 2.95
CA ALA A 255 16.43 16.37 3.47
C ALA A 255 17.46 16.78 2.40
N ASP A 256 17.87 15.87 1.53
CA ASP A 256 18.84 16.11 0.45
C ASP A 256 18.23 16.65 -0.85
N GLY A 257 16.89 16.75 -0.94
CA GLY A 257 16.18 17.30 -2.09
C GLY A 257 15.78 16.28 -3.18
N THR A 258 16.22 15.03 -3.09
CA THR A 258 15.94 13.99 -4.08
C THR A 258 14.43 13.80 -4.30
N SER A 259 13.64 13.76 -3.22
CA SER A 259 12.17 13.64 -3.33
C SER A 259 11.55 14.84 -4.04
N ALA A 260 12.07 16.05 -3.82
CA ALA A 260 11.58 17.27 -4.48
C ALA A 260 11.90 17.25 -5.99
N GLU A 261 13.10 16.78 -6.38
CA GLU A 261 13.49 16.63 -7.79
C GLU A 261 12.60 15.62 -8.51
N ILE A 262 12.32 14.48 -7.90
CA ILE A 262 11.40 13.47 -8.45
C ILE A 262 10.00 14.06 -8.57
N SER A 263 9.51 14.78 -7.55
CA SER A 263 8.21 15.45 -7.59
C SER A 263 8.13 16.50 -8.70
N GLN A 264 9.18 17.30 -8.87
CA GLN A 264 9.26 18.30 -9.93
C GLN A 264 9.21 17.67 -11.34
N LYS A 265 9.82 16.50 -11.50
CA LYS A 265 9.79 15.76 -12.78
C LYS A 265 8.36 15.36 -13.17
N TRP A 266 7.56 14.85 -12.20
CA TRP A 266 6.26 14.28 -12.49
C TRP A 266 5.09 15.27 -12.40
N PHE A 267 5.21 16.28 -11.54
CA PHE A 267 4.12 17.22 -11.22
C PHE A 267 4.45 18.68 -11.56
N ALA A 268 5.65 18.96 -12.11
CA ALA A 268 6.16 20.32 -12.34
C ALA A 268 6.16 21.20 -11.06
N LYS A 269 6.06 20.60 -9.87
CA LYS A 269 6.10 21.22 -8.55
C LYS A 269 6.46 20.19 -7.49
N ASP A 270 6.95 20.66 -6.34
CA ASP A 270 7.15 19.79 -5.18
C ASP A 270 5.85 19.64 -4.38
N ILE A 271 5.28 18.43 -4.38
CA ILE A 271 4.06 18.08 -3.66
C ILE A 271 4.31 17.06 -2.53
N VAL A 272 5.58 16.70 -2.30
CA VAL A 272 5.94 15.76 -1.23
C VAL A 272 5.70 16.41 0.13
N LEU A 273 5.13 15.67 1.06
CA LEU A 273 4.94 16.13 2.44
C LEU A 273 6.29 16.38 3.12
N LYS A 274 6.38 17.50 3.83
CA LYS A 274 7.60 17.92 4.56
C LYS A 274 7.70 17.23 5.93
#